data_cf2af220c077a5653c17504c788d0cd2
#
_entry.id   cf2af220c077a5653c17504c788d0cd2
#
_cell.length_a   1.000
_cell.length_b   1.000
_cell.length_c   1.000
_cell.angle_alpha   90.00
_cell.angle_beta   90.00
_cell.angle_gamma   90.00
#
_symmetry.space_group_name_H-M   'P 1'
#
loop_
_entity.id
_entity.type
_entity.pdbx_description
1 polymer ?
#
loop_
_entity_poly.entity_id
_entity_poly.type
_entity_poly.pdbx_seq_one_letter_code
_entity_poly.pdbx_strand_id
1 'polypeptide(L)'
;MTPTPVGLALSMMNRLAANPMLDRLGLRQSLERTAYHGTRAGFRTLAYAGREFKRVNNWLPRKQLPNRIPEDLFDLSLTDDQQMITDMLRRLAEDRIRPAASDADEAGEISETVTAATSELGLGLYAVPEAFGGVAEHQSPVTSVLIAEQLAWGDMGIATALLSPFSVAQAITRWGTGEQQSRYLPAFCDDTPPTATIAIDEPMPLFDPNRLQTTAIETATGYTLNGLKSSVVLGASADLLLIAAELHGRPRLFIVEAGVTGI
;
A
#
# COMPACT_ATOMS: atom_id res chain seq x y z
N MET A 1 -17.25 6.23 -26.93
CA MET A 1 -16.54 5.01 -26.49
C MET A 1 -17.49 3.84 -26.63
N THR A 2 -17.24 2.92 -27.54
CA THR A 2 -18.05 1.71 -27.68
C THR A 2 -17.78 0.80 -26.49
N PRO A 3 -18.82 0.31 -25.81
CA PRO A 3 -18.64 -0.57 -24.66
C PRO A 3 -17.95 -1.87 -25.10
N THR A 4 -16.93 -2.28 -24.37
CA THR A 4 -16.26 -3.57 -24.65
C THR A 4 -17.23 -4.73 -24.39
N PRO A 5 -17.13 -5.86 -25.13
CA PRO A 5 -18.01 -7.01 -24.92
C PRO A 5 -18.06 -7.50 -23.46
N VAL A 6 -16.94 -7.38 -22.74
CA VAL A 6 -16.84 -7.71 -21.30
C VAL A 6 -17.62 -6.71 -20.43
N GLY A 7 -17.56 -5.42 -20.75
CA GLY A 7 -18.31 -4.38 -20.04
C GLY A 7 -19.82 -4.53 -20.23
N LEU A 8 -20.27 -4.93 -21.42
CA LEU A 8 -21.68 -5.24 -21.71
C LEU A 8 -22.15 -6.47 -20.91
N ALA A 9 -21.36 -7.53 -20.87
CA ALA A 9 -21.69 -8.75 -20.12
C ALA A 9 -21.78 -8.48 -18.61
N LEU A 10 -20.84 -7.72 -18.05
CA LEU A 10 -20.85 -7.32 -16.63
C LEU A 10 -22.05 -6.42 -16.29
N SER A 11 -22.40 -5.48 -17.16
CA SER A 11 -23.56 -4.61 -16.94
C SER A 11 -24.89 -5.38 -17.01
N MET A 12 -25.01 -6.37 -17.88
CA MET A 12 -26.16 -7.27 -17.92
C MET A 12 -26.25 -8.15 -16.67
N MET A 13 -25.12 -8.73 -16.22
CA MET A 13 -25.08 -9.53 -14.99
C MET A 13 -25.47 -8.71 -13.77
N ASN A 14 -24.97 -7.47 -13.64
CA ASN A 14 -25.35 -6.59 -12.55
C ASN A 14 -26.84 -6.20 -12.56
N ARG A 15 -27.43 -5.96 -13.74
CA ARG A 15 -28.87 -5.69 -13.85
C ARG A 15 -29.73 -6.90 -13.50
N LEU A 16 -29.30 -8.10 -13.87
CA LEU A 16 -29.98 -9.35 -13.48
C LEU A 16 -29.85 -9.60 -11.98
N ALA A 17 -28.67 -9.44 -11.41
CA ALA A 17 -28.43 -9.62 -9.97
C ALA A 17 -29.23 -8.64 -9.10
N ALA A 18 -29.46 -7.42 -9.56
CA ALA A 18 -30.23 -6.40 -8.87
C ALA A 18 -31.75 -6.53 -8.99
N ASN A 19 -32.28 -7.54 -9.73
CA ASN A 19 -33.71 -7.65 -9.98
C ASN A 19 -34.43 -8.41 -8.84
N PRO A 20 -35.31 -7.77 -8.06
CA PRO A 20 -36.00 -8.38 -6.92
C PRO A 20 -37.02 -9.46 -7.32
N MET A 21 -37.41 -9.57 -8.60
CA MET A 21 -38.28 -10.66 -9.06
C MET A 21 -37.59 -12.03 -8.99
N LEU A 22 -36.29 -12.11 -9.08
CA LEU A 22 -35.55 -13.36 -9.02
C LEU A 22 -35.62 -14.02 -7.64
N ASP A 23 -35.72 -13.23 -6.59
CA ASP A 23 -35.91 -13.71 -5.21
C ASP A 23 -37.32 -14.25 -5.01
N ARG A 24 -38.34 -13.58 -5.60
CA ARG A 24 -39.76 -14.02 -5.53
C ARG A 24 -40.04 -15.33 -6.28
N LEU A 25 -39.25 -15.62 -7.30
CA LEU A 25 -39.41 -16.83 -8.12
C LEU A 25 -38.47 -17.96 -7.69
N GLY A 26 -37.64 -17.79 -6.66
CA GLY A 26 -36.69 -18.81 -6.18
C GLY A 26 -35.58 -19.16 -7.19
N LEU A 27 -35.37 -18.33 -8.22
CA LEU A 27 -34.46 -18.61 -9.33
C LEU A 27 -33.03 -18.12 -9.07
N ARG A 28 -32.78 -17.40 -7.96
CA ARG A 28 -31.48 -16.79 -7.65
C ARG A 28 -30.36 -17.82 -7.59
N GLN A 29 -30.53 -18.92 -6.84
CA GLN A 29 -29.51 -19.95 -6.71
C GLN A 29 -29.18 -20.65 -8.05
N SER A 30 -30.16 -20.84 -8.91
CA SER A 30 -29.94 -21.44 -10.23
C SER A 30 -29.17 -20.49 -11.15
N LEU A 31 -29.46 -19.21 -11.06
CA LEU A 31 -28.80 -18.16 -11.85
C LEU A 31 -27.34 -17.94 -11.39
N GLU A 32 -27.10 -17.96 -10.09
CA GLU A 32 -25.74 -17.89 -9.51
C GLU A 32 -24.89 -19.10 -9.90
N ARG A 33 -25.44 -20.30 -9.87
CA ARG A 33 -24.76 -21.51 -10.34
C ARG A 33 -24.42 -21.43 -11.83
N THR A 34 -25.36 -20.98 -12.65
CA THR A 34 -25.15 -20.85 -14.10
C THR A 34 -24.12 -19.77 -14.42
N ALA A 35 -24.16 -18.65 -13.71
CA ALA A 35 -23.16 -17.58 -13.85
C ALA A 35 -21.78 -18.06 -13.41
N TYR A 36 -21.69 -18.80 -12.29
CA TYR A 36 -20.44 -19.38 -11.81
C TYR A 36 -19.84 -20.37 -12.81
N HIS A 37 -20.65 -21.28 -13.34
CA HIS A 37 -20.16 -22.25 -14.36
C HIS A 37 -19.81 -21.57 -15.68
N GLY A 38 -20.55 -20.55 -16.09
CA GLY A 38 -20.26 -19.77 -17.29
C GLY A 38 -18.96 -18.97 -17.20
N THR A 39 -18.71 -18.29 -16.07
CA THR A 39 -17.45 -17.57 -15.81
C THR A 39 -16.28 -18.52 -15.71
N ARG A 40 -16.43 -19.64 -15.01
CA ARG A 40 -15.40 -20.69 -14.90
C ARG A 40 -15.02 -21.29 -16.26
N ALA A 41 -16.01 -21.55 -17.13
CA ALA A 41 -15.77 -22.02 -18.50
C ALA A 41 -15.10 -20.94 -19.35
N GLY A 42 -15.53 -19.67 -19.24
CA GLY A 42 -14.91 -18.52 -19.92
C GLY A 42 -13.44 -18.31 -19.55
N PHE A 43 -13.10 -18.39 -18.26
CA PHE A 43 -11.71 -18.31 -17.82
C PHE A 43 -10.86 -19.50 -18.28
N ARG A 44 -11.42 -20.71 -18.33
CA ARG A 44 -10.72 -21.87 -18.87
C ARG A 44 -10.43 -21.75 -20.38
N THR A 45 -11.37 -21.23 -21.16
CA THR A 45 -11.17 -20.99 -22.60
C THR A 45 -10.16 -19.89 -22.85
N LEU A 46 -10.19 -18.79 -22.08
CA LEU A 46 -9.18 -17.73 -22.13
C LEU A 46 -7.79 -18.23 -21.75
N ALA A 47 -7.69 -19.04 -20.71
CA ALA A 47 -6.42 -19.63 -20.28
C ALA A 47 -5.88 -20.65 -21.32
N TYR A 48 -6.77 -21.38 -21.99
CA TYR A 48 -6.39 -22.28 -23.08
C TYR A 48 -5.93 -21.49 -24.32
N ALA A 49 -6.70 -20.50 -24.74
CA ALA A 49 -6.35 -19.63 -25.86
C ALA A 49 -5.03 -18.89 -25.62
N GLY A 50 -4.77 -18.43 -24.38
CA GLY A 50 -3.50 -17.80 -23.98
C GLY A 50 -2.30 -18.77 -24.06
N ARG A 51 -2.51 -20.06 -23.75
CA ARG A 51 -1.47 -21.08 -23.88
C ARG A 51 -1.16 -21.39 -25.36
N GLU A 52 -2.18 -21.51 -26.19
CA GLU A 52 -1.98 -21.73 -27.62
C GLU A 52 -1.38 -20.50 -28.31
N PHE A 53 -1.78 -19.30 -27.92
CA PHE A 53 -1.18 -18.05 -28.39
C PHE A 53 0.31 -17.96 -28.04
N LYS A 54 0.69 -18.35 -26.80
CA LYS A 54 2.10 -18.45 -26.43
C LYS A 54 2.85 -19.50 -27.23
N ARG A 55 2.24 -20.64 -27.56
CA ARG A 55 2.84 -21.68 -28.40
C ARG A 55 3.11 -21.17 -29.82
N VAL A 56 2.12 -20.53 -30.44
CA VAL A 56 2.24 -19.94 -31.77
C VAL A 56 3.27 -18.81 -31.79
N ASN A 57 3.24 -17.95 -30.77
CA ASN A 57 4.20 -16.83 -30.66
C ASN A 57 5.65 -17.28 -30.42
N ASN A 58 5.87 -18.47 -29.84
CA ASN A 58 7.20 -19.07 -29.73
C ASN A 58 7.72 -19.69 -31.03
N TRP A 59 6.83 -19.92 -32.02
CA TRP A 59 7.22 -20.40 -33.34
C TRP A 59 7.56 -19.27 -34.33
N LEU A 60 7.13 -18.05 -34.01
CA LEU A 60 7.51 -16.89 -34.83
C LEU A 60 8.97 -16.53 -34.45
N PRO A 61 9.86 -16.36 -35.47
CA PRO A 61 11.22 -15.92 -35.21
C PRO A 61 11.14 -14.56 -34.51
N ARG A 62 11.48 -14.54 -33.23
CA ARG A 62 11.62 -13.28 -32.49
C ARG A 62 12.73 -12.50 -33.15
N LYS A 63 12.37 -11.40 -33.81
CA LYS A 63 13.34 -10.39 -34.19
C LYS A 63 13.94 -9.89 -32.87
N GLN A 64 15.09 -10.43 -32.50
CA GLN A 64 15.84 -9.90 -31.37
C GLN A 64 16.10 -8.44 -31.71
N LEU A 65 15.41 -7.54 -31.00
CA LEU A 65 15.85 -6.17 -30.95
C LEU A 65 17.32 -6.21 -30.51
N PRO A 66 18.21 -5.45 -31.15
CA PRO A 66 19.61 -5.41 -30.76
C PRO A 66 19.66 -5.10 -29.27
N ASN A 67 20.36 -5.94 -28.51
CA ASN A 67 20.53 -5.81 -27.07
C ASN A 67 21.51 -4.67 -26.79
N ARG A 68 21.16 -3.47 -27.28
CA ARG A 68 21.76 -2.21 -26.89
C ARG A 68 20.76 -1.54 -25.98
N ILE A 69 20.80 -1.96 -24.71
CA ILE A 69 20.43 -1.05 -23.63
C ILE A 69 21.53 0.02 -23.70
N PRO A 70 21.20 1.28 -23.98
CA PRO A 70 22.19 2.34 -23.83
C PRO A 70 22.70 2.27 -22.41
N GLU A 71 24.01 2.13 -22.24
CA GLU A 71 24.69 1.98 -20.95
C GLU A 71 24.37 3.13 -19.97
N ASP A 72 23.74 4.20 -20.45
CA ASP A 72 23.48 5.43 -19.70
C ASP A 72 22.04 5.60 -19.17
N LEU A 73 21.10 4.68 -19.39
CA LEU A 73 19.70 4.94 -19.05
C LEU A 73 19.25 4.46 -17.66
N PHE A 74 19.75 3.34 -17.17
CA PHE A 74 19.46 2.85 -15.84
C PHE A 74 20.58 1.92 -15.35
N ASP A 75 21.36 2.38 -14.41
CA ASP A 75 22.19 1.49 -13.59
C ASP A 75 21.31 0.94 -12.45
N LEU A 76 20.99 -0.36 -12.54
CA LEU A 76 20.25 -1.09 -11.52
C LEU A 76 21.20 -1.90 -10.62
N SER A 77 22.51 -1.72 -10.72
CA SER A 77 23.45 -2.32 -9.79
C SER A 77 23.22 -1.71 -8.40
N LEU A 78 23.11 -2.59 -7.41
CA LEU A 78 22.97 -2.13 -6.03
C LEU A 78 24.29 -1.57 -5.53
N THR A 79 24.23 -0.51 -4.75
CA THR A 79 25.38 -0.05 -3.97
C THR A 79 25.68 -1.06 -2.86
N ASP A 80 26.90 -1.02 -2.30
CA ASP A 80 27.28 -1.89 -1.19
C ASP A 80 26.31 -1.74 0.00
N ASP A 81 25.88 -0.51 0.29
CA ASP A 81 24.89 -0.23 1.36
C ASP A 81 23.53 -0.84 1.04
N GLN A 82 23.04 -0.71 -0.20
CA GLN A 82 21.79 -1.32 -0.64
C GLN A 82 21.83 -2.84 -0.56
N GLN A 83 22.96 -3.45 -0.94
CA GLN A 83 23.16 -4.89 -0.83
C GLN A 83 23.13 -5.33 0.64
N MET A 84 23.83 -4.61 1.51
CA MET A 84 23.87 -4.90 2.95
C MET A 84 22.46 -4.82 3.58
N ILE A 85 21.69 -3.76 3.28
CA ILE A 85 20.30 -3.60 3.74
C ILE A 85 19.44 -4.77 3.25
N THR A 86 19.54 -5.11 1.96
CA THR A 86 18.78 -6.20 1.35
C THR A 86 19.07 -7.53 2.03
N ASP A 87 20.34 -7.87 2.25
CA ASP A 87 20.75 -9.11 2.89
C ASP A 87 20.29 -9.19 4.36
N MET A 88 20.35 -8.07 5.08
CA MET A 88 19.91 -7.97 6.46
C MET A 88 18.40 -8.15 6.59
N LEU A 89 17.63 -7.44 5.77
CA LEU A 89 16.17 -7.54 5.78
C LEU A 89 15.67 -8.89 5.28
N ARG A 90 16.41 -9.52 4.35
CA ARG A 90 16.11 -10.88 3.89
C ARG A 90 16.19 -11.87 5.03
N ARG A 91 17.25 -11.80 5.85
CA ARG A 91 17.39 -12.66 7.04
C ARG A 91 16.27 -12.41 8.05
N LEU A 92 15.96 -11.14 8.34
CA LEU A 92 14.81 -10.82 9.20
C LEU A 92 13.51 -11.44 8.68
N ALA A 93 13.28 -11.33 7.38
CA ALA A 93 12.09 -11.89 6.74
C ALA A 93 12.03 -13.41 6.85
N GLU A 94 13.16 -14.11 6.64
CA GLU A 94 13.25 -15.56 6.75
C GLU A 94 13.11 -16.05 8.19
N ASP A 95 13.79 -15.40 9.12
CA ASP A 95 13.96 -15.89 10.50
C ASP A 95 12.82 -15.46 11.42
N ARG A 96 12.14 -14.33 11.13
CA ARG A 96 11.17 -13.72 12.03
C ARG A 96 9.80 -13.47 11.40
N ILE A 97 9.76 -12.80 10.23
CA ILE A 97 8.49 -12.38 9.64
C ILE A 97 7.72 -13.58 9.10
N ARG A 98 8.34 -14.39 8.25
CA ARG A 98 7.69 -15.51 7.60
C ARG A 98 7.17 -16.57 8.59
N PRO A 99 7.90 -16.96 9.65
CA PRO A 99 7.37 -17.84 10.67
C PRO A 99 6.19 -17.27 11.47
N ALA A 100 6.14 -15.94 11.67
CA ALA A 100 5.09 -15.27 12.42
C ALA A 100 3.81 -14.96 11.61
N ALA A 101 3.83 -15.13 10.29
CA ALA A 101 2.78 -14.69 9.40
C ALA A 101 1.39 -15.30 9.73
N SER A 102 1.33 -16.61 10.01
CA SER A 102 0.06 -17.28 10.33
C SER A 102 -0.54 -16.82 11.65
N ASP A 103 0.30 -16.65 12.66
CA ASP A 103 -0.13 -16.22 13.99
C ASP A 103 -0.58 -14.75 13.96
N ALA A 104 0.10 -13.92 13.17
CA ALA A 104 -0.27 -12.52 12.98
C ALA A 104 -1.61 -12.37 12.23
N ASP A 105 -1.89 -13.22 11.24
CA ASP A 105 -3.17 -13.24 10.51
C ASP A 105 -4.32 -13.67 11.43
N GLU A 106 -4.12 -14.68 12.27
CA GLU A 106 -5.11 -15.14 13.24
C GLU A 106 -5.38 -14.12 14.35
N ALA A 107 -4.32 -13.46 14.85
CA ALA A 107 -4.42 -12.48 15.93
C ALA A 107 -4.93 -11.11 15.43
N GLY A 108 -4.71 -10.80 14.14
CA GLY A 108 -4.96 -9.46 13.58
C GLY A 108 -3.95 -8.41 14.05
N GLU A 109 -2.82 -8.82 14.60
CA GLU A 109 -1.78 -7.94 15.12
C GLU A 109 -0.38 -8.56 14.96
N ILE A 110 0.65 -7.70 14.93
CA ILE A 110 2.04 -8.13 14.81
C ILE A 110 2.59 -8.45 16.20
N SER A 111 3.29 -9.58 16.33
CA SER A 111 3.92 -9.97 17.59
C SER A 111 5.02 -8.98 18.00
N GLU A 112 5.16 -8.76 19.30
CA GLU A 112 6.20 -7.90 19.88
C GLU A 112 7.61 -8.34 19.47
N THR A 113 7.84 -9.63 19.26
CA THR A 113 9.14 -10.16 18.81
C THR A 113 9.50 -9.70 17.40
N VAL A 114 8.54 -9.53 16.50
CA VAL A 114 8.77 -9.02 15.14
C VAL A 114 8.99 -7.51 15.18
N THR A 115 8.18 -6.76 15.92
CA THR A 115 8.32 -5.30 16.04
C THR A 115 9.65 -4.93 16.69
N ALA A 116 10.05 -5.61 17.78
CA ALA A 116 11.34 -5.39 18.43
C ALA A 116 12.52 -5.67 17.50
N ALA A 117 12.52 -6.82 16.80
CA ALA A 117 13.58 -7.15 15.85
C ALA A 117 13.69 -6.15 14.70
N THR A 118 12.57 -5.55 14.28
CA THR A 118 12.55 -4.52 13.24
C THR A 118 13.07 -3.18 13.77
N SER A 119 12.76 -2.84 15.01
CA SER A 119 13.27 -1.63 15.69
C SER A 119 14.78 -1.71 15.89
N GLU A 120 15.31 -2.89 16.29
CA GLU A 120 16.75 -3.13 16.43
C GLU A 120 17.51 -2.90 15.11
N LEU A 121 16.88 -3.15 13.96
CA LEU A 121 17.48 -2.86 12.66
C LEU A 121 17.46 -1.38 12.28
N GLY A 122 16.79 -0.54 13.04
CA GLY A 122 16.75 0.89 12.82
C GLY A 122 16.09 1.26 11.48
N LEU A 123 15.00 0.59 11.11
CA LEU A 123 14.32 0.82 9.83
C LEU A 123 13.94 2.28 9.62
N GLY A 124 13.54 2.98 10.69
CA GLY A 124 13.19 4.40 10.66
C GLY A 124 14.35 5.31 10.26
N LEU A 125 15.59 4.94 10.55
CA LEU A 125 16.77 5.71 10.19
C LEU A 125 16.89 5.94 8.67
N TYR A 126 16.48 4.97 7.86
CA TYR A 126 16.52 5.08 6.40
C TYR A 126 15.42 5.97 5.80
N ALA A 127 14.43 6.35 6.59
CA ALA A 127 13.37 7.28 6.18
C ALA A 127 13.69 8.74 6.52
N VAL A 128 14.63 8.97 7.45
CA VAL A 128 14.92 10.27 8.05
C VAL A 128 16.28 10.78 7.57
N PRO A 129 16.39 12.06 7.16
CA PRO A 129 17.67 12.66 6.81
C PRO A 129 18.64 12.76 8.00
N GLU A 130 19.94 12.77 7.70
CA GLU A 130 21.01 12.93 8.71
C GLU A 130 20.83 14.15 9.60
N ALA A 131 20.34 15.26 9.04
CA ALA A 131 20.06 16.50 9.77
C ALA A 131 19.07 16.33 10.94
N PHE A 132 18.28 15.24 10.96
CA PHE A 132 17.28 14.91 11.97
C PHE A 132 17.57 13.59 12.69
N GLY A 133 18.79 13.06 12.56
CA GLY A 133 19.25 11.87 13.28
C GLY A 133 19.17 10.56 12.49
N GLY A 134 18.71 10.59 11.24
CA GLY A 134 18.69 9.42 10.36
C GLY A 134 20.01 9.16 9.65
N VAL A 135 19.97 8.26 8.64
CA VAL A 135 21.13 7.91 7.80
C VAL A 135 20.88 8.20 6.32
N ALA A 136 19.74 8.76 5.96
CA ALA A 136 19.41 9.05 4.58
C ALA A 136 20.07 10.37 4.13
N GLU A 137 21.15 10.32 3.36
CA GLU A 137 21.67 11.51 2.69
C GLU A 137 20.64 12.10 1.73
N HIS A 138 19.98 11.23 0.95
CA HIS A 138 18.90 11.56 0.03
C HIS A 138 17.85 10.44 0.09
N GLN A 139 16.56 10.80 -0.05
CA GLN A 139 15.52 9.80 -0.20
C GLN A 139 15.75 9.02 -1.51
N SER A 140 16.15 7.77 -1.39
CA SER A 140 16.33 6.88 -2.52
C SER A 140 15.06 6.02 -2.72
N PRO A 141 14.30 6.23 -3.81
CA PRO A 141 13.17 5.36 -4.14
C PRO A 141 13.58 3.90 -4.31
N VAL A 142 14.79 3.66 -4.85
CA VAL A 142 15.33 2.30 -5.02
C VAL A 142 15.51 1.61 -3.68
N THR A 143 16.15 2.27 -2.71
CA THR A 143 16.33 1.73 -1.35
C THR A 143 14.98 1.46 -0.69
N SER A 144 14.01 2.36 -0.82
CA SER A 144 12.65 2.15 -0.28
C SER A 144 11.95 0.93 -0.88
N VAL A 145 12.10 0.70 -2.19
CA VAL A 145 11.54 -0.48 -2.87
C VAL A 145 12.23 -1.76 -2.41
N LEU A 146 13.56 -1.77 -2.29
CA LEU A 146 14.31 -2.91 -1.80
C LEU A 146 13.91 -3.31 -0.37
N ILE A 147 13.74 -2.33 0.51
CA ILE A 147 13.24 -2.55 1.87
C ILE A 147 11.84 -3.18 1.83
N ALA A 148 10.93 -2.60 1.07
CA ALA A 148 9.55 -3.09 0.95
C ALA A 148 9.50 -4.51 0.36
N GLU A 149 10.30 -4.79 -0.66
CA GLU A 149 10.37 -6.11 -1.31
C GLU A 149 10.81 -7.20 -0.34
N GLN A 150 11.88 -6.95 0.44
CA GLN A 150 12.39 -7.95 1.38
C GLN A 150 11.43 -8.21 2.53
N LEU A 151 10.81 -7.17 3.09
CA LEU A 151 9.79 -7.34 4.13
C LEU A 151 8.57 -8.08 3.62
N ALA A 152 8.04 -7.68 2.44
CA ALA A 152 6.87 -8.30 1.81
C ALA A 152 7.12 -9.74 1.34
N TRP A 153 8.38 -10.10 1.06
CA TRP A 153 8.74 -11.49 0.81
C TRP A 153 8.52 -12.38 2.05
N GLY A 154 8.71 -11.83 3.24
CA GLY A 154 8.37 -12.51 4.49
C GLY A 154 6.86 -12.67 4.63
N ASP A 155 6.15 -11.55 4.69
CA ASP A 155 4.68 -11.46 4.70
C ASP A 155 4.24 -10.03 4.33
N MET A 156 3.24 -9.90 3.47
CA MET A 156 2.79 -8.60 2.98
C MET A 156 1.99 -7.82 4.03
N GLY A 157 1.20 -8.48 4.86
CA GLY A 157 0.42 -7.86 5.93
C GLY A 157 1.33 -7.23 6.97
N ILE A 158 2.29 -8.01 7.47
CA ILE A 158 3.30 -7.56 8.43
C ILE A 158 4.14 -6.44 7.81
N ALA A 159 4.61 -6.61 6.56
CA ALA A 159 5.39 -5.58 5.87
C ALA A 159 4.64 -4.25 5.76
N THR A 160 3.35 -4.29 5.44
CA THR A 160 2.51 -3.09 5.33
C THR A 160 2.44 -2.34 6.65
N ALA A 161 2.30 -3.06 7.76
CA ALA A 161 2.26 -2.44 9.08
C ALA A 161 3.62 -1.88 9.51
N LEU A 162 4.72 -2.62 9.29
CA LEU A 162 6.08 -2.16 9.59
C LEU A 162 6.51 -0.94 8.74
N LEU A 163 6.03 -0.86 7.49
CA LEU A 163 6.32 0.26 6.59
C LEU A 163 5.43 1.47 6.81
N SER A 164 4.38 1.36 7.63
CA SER A 164 3.47 2.48 7.88
C SER A 164 4.17 3.66 8.55
N PRO A 165 4.91 3.53 9.68
CA PRO A 165 5.71 4.61 10.26
C PRO A 165 6.79 5.14 9.31
N PHE A 166 7.45 4.24 8.57
CA PHE A 166 8.46 4.62 7.56
C PHE A 166 7.87 5.55 6.49
N SER A 167 6.66 5.24 6.01
CA SER A 167 5.95 6.05 5.01
C SER A 167 5.58 7.43 5.56
N VAL A 168 5.18 7.53 6.84
CA VAL A 168 4.89 8.81 7.51
C VAL A 168 6.16 9.66 7.63
N ALA A 169 7.27 9.09 8.08
CA ALA A 169 8.55 9.79 8.16
C ALA A 169 9.00 10.31 6.79
N GLN A 170 8.89 9.49 5.75
CA GLN A 170 9.19 9.93 4.38
C GLN A 170 8.27 11.06 3.89
N ALA A 171 6.98 11.00 4.20
CA ALA A 171 6.03 12.04 3.84
C ALA A 171 6.36 13.38 4.54
N ILE A 172 6.69 13.35 5.82
CA ILE A 172 7.10 14.54 6.58
C ILE A 172 8.43 15.08 6.04
N THR A 173 9.40 14.21 5.74
CA THR A 173 10.68 14.60 5.13
C THR A 173 10.47 15.34 3.80
N ARG A 174 9.53 14.87 2.98
CA ARG A 174 9.34 15.39 1.63
C ARG A 174 8.46 16.63 1.58
N TRP A 175 7.42 16.70 2.38
CA TRP A 175 6.37 17.72 2.29
C TRP A 175 6.14 18.51 3.56
N GLY A 176 6.73 18.11 4.68
CA GLY A 176 6.66 18.85 5.93
C GLY A 176 7.40 20.18 5.87
N THR A 177 6.93 21.15 6.65
CA THR A 177 7.69 22.39 6.89
C THR A 177 8.93 22.09 7.74
N GLY A 178 9.93 22.99 7.74
CA GLY A 178 11.13 22.80 8.57
C GLY A 178 10.79 22.65 10.08
N GLU A 179 9.74 23.32 10.55
CA GLU A 179 9.25 23.19 11.92
C GLU A 179 8.66 21.79 12.18
N GLN A 180 7.83 21.30 11.27
CA GLN A 180 7.26 19.95 11.35
C GLN A 180 8.35 18.88 11.29
N GLN A 181 9.31 19.02 10.38
CA GLN A 181 10.43 18.10 10.27
C GLN A 181 11.23 18.04 11.57
N SER A 182 11.60 19.18 12.12
CA SER A 182 12.36 19.28 13.38
C SER A 182 11.60 18.72 14.59
N ARG A 183 10.26 18.83 14.57
CA ARG A 183 9.41 18.35 15.67
C ARG A 183 9.21 16.84 15.63
N TYR A 184 8.95 16.27 14.44
CA TYR A 184 8.47 14.89 14.37
C TYR A 184 9.52 13.88 13.90
N LEU A 185 10.46 14.25 13.02
CA LEU A 185 11.37 13.28 12.42
C LEU A 185 12.32 12.61 13.43
N PRO A 186 12.89 13.32 14.45
CA PRO A 186 13.81 12.68 15.38
C PRO A 186 13.21 11.46 16.09
N ALA A 187 11.92 11.49 16.44
CA ALA A 187 11.26 10.40 17.13
C ALA A 187 11.25 9.07 16.34
N PHE A 188 11.32 9.12 15.02
CA PHE A 188 11.41 7.89 14.19
C PHE A 188 12.80 7.25 14.22
N CYS A 189 13.80 7.93 14.79
CA CYS A 189 15.16 7.42 14.95
C CYS A 189 15.43 6.87 16.37
N ASP A 190 14.47 6.98 17.26
CA ASP A 190 14.57 6.48 18.64
C ASP A 190 14.47 4.94 18.69
N ASP A 191 14.89 4.33 19.79
CA ASP A 191 14.78 2.87 20.05
C ASP A 191 13.32 2.39 20.03
N THR A 192 12.38 3.28 20.37
CA THR A 192 10.94 3.05 20.36
C THR A 192 10.26 4.08 19.44
N PRO A 193 10.30 3.90 18.14
CA PRO A 193 9.69 4.84 17.20
C PRO A 193 8.17 4.87 17.38
N PRO A 194 7.52 6.03 17.12
CA PRO A 194 6.07 6.14 17.24
C PRO A 194 5.37 5.23 16.22
N THR A 195 4.25 4.65 16.63
CA THR A 195 3.32 4.03 15.70
C THR A 195 2.68 5.14 14.88
N ALA A 196 2.89 5.12 13.56
CA ALA A 196 2.42 6.19 12.70
C ALA A 196 1.79 5.64 11.41
N THR A 197 0.78 6.35 10.90
CA THR A 197 0.04 5.89 9.74
C THR A 197 -0.47 7.03 8.86
N ILE A 198 -0.76 6.69 7.60
CA ILE A 198 -1.38 7.60 6.64
C ILE A 198 -2.83 7.17 6.41
N ALA A 199 -3.76 8.06 6.65
CA ALA A 199 -5.20 7.87 6.46
C ALA A 199 -5.68 8.66 5.24
N ILE A 200 -5.74 8.01 4.08
CA ILE A 200 -6.19 8.63 2.83
C ILE A 200 -7.56 8.09 2.44
N ASP A 201 -7.73 6.77 2.43
CA ASP A 201 -8.90 6.09 1.87
C ASP A 201 -10.19 6.44 2.62
N GLU A 202 -11.29 6.49 1.87
CA GLU A 202 -12.64 6.74 2.39
C GLU A 202 -13.57 5.60 1.99
N PRO A 203 -14.59 5.26 2.79
CA PRO A 203 -15.45 4.10 2.57
C PRO A 203 -16.45 4.37 1.43
N MET A 204 -15.94 4.55 0.22
CA MET A 204 -16.73 4.78 -0.98
C MET A 204 -16.24 3.95 -2.16
N PRO A 205 -17.13 3.43 -3.00
CA PRO A 205 -16.75 2.74 -4.23
C PRO A 205 -15.98 3.68 -5.17
N LEU A 206 -14.93 3.16 -5.83
CA LEU A 206 -14.11 3.92 -6.78
C LEU A 206 -13.53 5.21 -6.16
N PHE A 207 -12.99 5.07 -4.95
CA PHE A 207 -12.35 6.17 -4.24
C PHE A 207 -11.32 6.90 -5.11
N ASP A 208 -11.35 8.23 -5.11
CA ASP A 208 -10.39 9.10 -5.79
C ASP A 208 -9.71 10.00 -4.73
N PRO A 209 -8.41 9.85 -4.47
CA PRO A 209 -7.69 10.65 -3.46
C PRO A 209 -7.64 12.15 -3.79
N ASN A 210 -7.98 12.55 -5.01
CA ASN A 210 -8.10 13.96 -5.39
C ASN A 210 -9.49 14.54 -5.09
N ARG A 211 -10.46 13.72 -4.66
CA ARG A 211 -11.85 14.10 -4.40
C ARG A 211 -12.31 13.56 -3.05
N LEU A 212 -11.75 14.12 -1.99
CA LEU A 212 -12.02 13.71 -0.62
C LEU A 212 -13.36 14.22 -0.13
N GLN A 213 -14.05 13.41 0.67
CA GLN A 213 -15.24 13.81 1.43
C GLN A 213 -14.88 14.32 2.83
N THR A 214 -13.76 13.86 3.38
CA THR A 214 -13.20 14.41 4.62
C THR A 214 -12.80 15.85 4.37
N THR A 215 -13.30 16.77 5.20
CA THR A 215 -13.07 18.22 5.06
C THR A 215 -12.22 18.75 6.20
N ALA A 216 -11.48 19.82 5.91
CA ALA A 216 -10.74 20.59 6.89
C ALA A 216 -11.24 22.05 6.90
N ILE A 217 -11.37 22.63 8.08
CA ILE A 217 -11.76 24.03 8.28
C ILE A 217 -10.68 24.70 9.13
N GLU A 218 -10.18 25.85 8.68
CA GLU A 218 -9.26 26.66 9.47
C GLU A 218 -9.93 27.22 10.73
N THR A 219 -9.20 27.20 11.83
CA THR A 219 -9.57 27.78 13.10
C THR A 219 -8.50 28.75 13.59
N ALA A 220 -8.75 29.46 14.65
CA ALA A 220 -7.77 30.42 15.20
C ALA A 220 -6.46 29.72 15.67
N THR A 221 -6.50 28.43 15.96
CA THR A 221 -5.38 27.67 16.56
C THR A 221 -4.92 26.47 15.73
N GLY A 222 -5.45 26.30 14.52
CA GLY A 222 -5.12 25.15 13.65
C GLY A 222 -6.28 24.79 12.73
N TYR A 223 -6.63 23.51 12.68
CA TYR A 223 -7.66 22.99 11.78
C TYR A 223 -8.62 22.06 12.51
N THR A 224 -9.87 22.06 12.10
CA THR A 224 -10.86 21.03 12.49
C THR A 224 -11.10 20.13 11.29
N LEU A 225 -10.90 18.81 11.47
CA LEU A 225 -11.17 17.80 10.45
C LEU A 225 -12.52 17.15 10.73
N ASN A 226 -13.29 16.88 9.67
CA ASN A 226 -14.56 16.18 9.76
C ASN A 226 -14.72 15.21 8.59
N GLY A 227 -14.87 13.91 8.88
CA GLY A 227 -15.01 12.88 7.87
C GLY A 227 -14.79 11.47 8.42
N LEU A 228 -14.70 10.52 7.52
CA LEU A 228 -14.47 9.11 7.85
C LEU A 228 -13.38 8.54 6.95
N LYS A 229 -12.41 7.87 7.55
CA LYS A 229 -11.36 7.14 6.85
C LYS A 229 -11.56 5.63 7.00
N SER A 230 -11.11 4.87 6.01
CA SER A 230 -11.22 3.41 6.00
C SER A 230 -9.87 2.78 5.68
N SER A 231 -9.72 1.50 6.02
CA SER A 231 -8.51 0.71 5.72
C SER A 231 -7.22 1.37 6.22
N VAL A 232 -7.28 2.03 7.39
CA VAL A 232 -6.12 2.71 7.98
C VAL A 232 -5.28 1.69 8.74
N VAL A 233 -4.10 1.40 8.21
CA VAL A 233 -3.16 0.46 8.82
C VAL A 233 -2.74 0.97 10.20
N LEU A 234 -2.82 0.13 11.25
CA LEU A 234 -2.50 0.51 12.64
C LEU A 234 -3.32 1.71 13.17
N GLY A 235 -4.44 2.07 12.54
CA GLY A 235 -5.19 3.30 12.85
C GLY A 235 -5.66 3.39 14.30
N ALA A 236 -6.01 2.27 14.93
CA ALA A 236 -6.49 2.23 16.32
C ALA A 236 -5.38 2.42 17.36
N SER A 237 -4.12 2.18 17.00
CA SER A 237 -2.95 2.26 17.89
C SER A 237 -1.94 3.33 17.46
N ALA A 238 -2.27 4.16 16.47
CA ALA A 238 -1.34 5.16 15.96
C ALA A 238 -1.15 6.32 16.94
N ASP A 239 0.12 6.63 17.23
CA ASP A 239 0.52 7.82 17.99
C ASP A 239 0.47 9.07 17.11
N LEU A 240 0.67 8.89 15.80
CA LEU A 240 0.73 9.96 14.81
C LEU A 240 0.01 9.56 13.52
N LEU A 241 -0.91 10.39 13.05
CA LEU A 241 -1.65 10.17 11.81
C LEU A 241 -1.37 11.29 10.80
N LEU A 242 -1.17 10.94 9.54
CA LEU A 242 -1.28 11.87 8.43
C LEU A 242 -2.65 11.69 7.77
N ILE A 243 -3.57 12.59 8.04
CA ILE A 243 -4.95 12.50 7.54
C ILE A 243 -5.12 13.36 6.30
N ALA A 244 -5.58 12.75 5.21
CA ALA A 244 -5.94 13.48 4.00
C ALA A 244 -7.33 14.11 4.16
N ALA A 245 -7.44 15.41 3.93
CA ALA A 245 -8.73 16.13 3.94
C ALA A 245 -8.73 17.23 2.87
N GLU A 246 -9.91 17.61 2.42
CA GLU A 246 -10.08 18.73 1.51
C GLU A 246 -10.03 20.04 2.28
N LEU A 247 -9.16 20.95 1.86
CA LEU A 247 -9.11 22.33 2.32
C LEU A 247 -9.19 23.26 1.10
N HIS A 248 -10.22 24.13 1.06
CA HIS A 248 -10.46 25.08 -0.03
C HIS A 248 -10.48 24.44 -1.43
N GLY A 249 -11.17 23.28 -1.56
CA GLY A 249 -11.30 22.55 -2.81
C GLY A 249 -10.05 21.78 -3.26
N ARG A 250 -9.07 21.58 -2.38
CA ARG A 250 -7.82 20.87 -2.68
C ARG A 250 -7.48 19.85 -1.59
N PRO A 251 -7.01 18.65 -1.95
CA PRO A 251 -6.52 17.69 -0.98
C PRO A 251 -5.26 18.21 -0.27
N ARG A 252 -5.21 18.01 1.05
CA ARG A 252 -4.08 18.33 1.92
C ARG A 252 -3.86 17.19 2.91
N LEU A 253 -2.63 17.08 3.42
CA LEU A 253 -2.30 16.19 4.53
C LEU A 253 -2.18 17.00 5.81
N PHE A 254 -2.79 16.49 6.88
CA PHE A 254 -2.78 17.07 8.21
C PHE A 254 -2.10 16.11 9.16
N ILE A 255 -1.15 16.63 9.93
CA ILE A 255 -0.51 15.88 11.02
C ILE A 255 -1.45 15.93 12.23
N VAL A 256 -1.81 14.78 12.75
CA VAL A 256 -2.70 14.65 13.90
C VAL A 256 -2.05 13.72 14.92
N GLU A 257 -1.85 14.21 16.14
CA GLU A 257 -1.30 13.43 17.26
C GLU A 257 -2.41 12.63 17.94
N ALA A 258 -2.07 11.47 18.51
CA ALA A 258 -3.00 10.70 19.34
C ALA A 258 -3.55 11.51 20.51
N GLY A 259 -4.76 11.19 20.95
CA GLY A 259 -5.40 11.86 22.09
C GLY A 259 -6.10 13.18 21.76
N VAL A 260 -6.11 13.59 20.50
CA VAL A 260 -6.97 14.68 20.04
C VAL A 260 -8.42 14.26 20.15
N THR A 261 -9.27 15.14 20.70
CA THR A 261 -10.70 14.87 20.87
C THR A 261 -11.38 14.63 19.52
N GLY A 262 -12.04 13.49 19.39
CA GLY A 262 -12.83 13.17 18.19
C GLY A 262 -12.22 12.11 17.26
N ILE A 263 -11.07 11.53 17.65
CA ILE A 263 -10.49 10.36 16.99
C ILE A 263 -10.76 9.12 17.84
#